data_c8aed9c5a6288c76bac261114f1fded5
#
_entry.id   c8aed9c5a6288c76bac261114f1fded5
#
_cell.length_a   1.000
_cell.length_b   1.000
_cell.length_c   1.000
_cell.angle_alpha   90.00
_cell.angle_beta   90.00
_cell.angle_gamma   90.00
#
_symmetry.space_group_name_H-M   'P 1'
#
loop_
_entity.id
_entity.type
_entity.pdbx_description
1 polymer ?
#
loop_
_entity_poly.entity_id
_entity_poly.type
_entity_poly.pdbx_seq_one_letter_code
_entity_poly.pdbx_strand_id
1 'polypeptide(L)'
;MKYTGKRALVCGMAKSGIAAAALLQKLGAVVTLQDMKERDAVPAAALELEKEGVALYTGKNPDDIACEQDLIVLSPGIPCDLPFIEAAEAAGVEVIC
;
A
#
# COMPACT_ATOMS: atom_id res chain seq x y z
N MET A 1 -7.35 -13.00 13.19
CA MET A 1 -7.28 -11.55 13.41
C MET A 1 -8.08 -10.84 12.34
N LYS A 2 -8.45 -9.60 12.60
CA LYS A 2 -9.31 -8.81 11.70
C LYS A 2 -8.75 -8.70 10.26
N TYR A 3 -7.42 -8.61 10.14
CA TYR A 3 -6.79 -8.39 8.85
C TYR A 3 -6.22 -9.66 8.21
N THR A 4 -6.39 -10.81 8.84
CA THR A 4 -5.84 -12.06 8.31
C THR A 4 -6.39 -12.35 6.91
N GLY A 5 -5.49 -12.50 5.94
CA GLY A 5 -5.85 -12.77 4.54
C GLY A 5 -6.39 -11.58 3.77
N LYS A 6 -6.57 -10.42 4.40
CA LYS A 6 -7.03 -9.23 3.70
C LYS A 6 -5.93 -8.65 2.82
N ARG A 7 -6.30 -8.19 1.64
CA ARG A 7 -5.37 -7.56 0.70
C ARG A 7 -5.30 -6.08 1.02
N ALA A 8 -4.12 -5.62 1.41
CA ALA A 8 -3.91 -4.24 1.81
C ALA A 8 -2.85 -3.58 0.92
N LEU A 9 -3.18 -2.42 0.38
CA LEU A 9 -2.27 -1.61 -0.41
C LEU A 9 -1.90 -0.37 0.41
N VAL A 10 -0.62 -0.18 0.66
CA VAL A 10 -0.10 1.01 1.35
C VAL A 10 0.61 1.87 0.33
N CYS A 11 0.15 3.11 0.15
CA CYS A 11 0.70 4.04 -0.82
C CYS A 11 1.66 5.01 -0.13
N GLY A 12 2.90 5.02 -0.58
CA GLY A 12 3.97 5.86 -0.04
C GLY A 12 4.93 5.09 0.85
N MET A 13 6.23 5.25 0.58
CA MET A 13 7.30 4.53 1.29
C MET A 13 8.07 5.42 2.26
N ALA A 14 7.48 6.54 2.70
CA ALA A 14 8.04 7.32 3.79
C ALA A 14 7.81 6.57 5.12
N LYS A 15 8.27 7.13 6.21
CA LYS A 15 8.24 6.44 7.52
C LYS A 15 6.86 5.92 7.89
N SER A 16 5.81 6.73 7.68
CA SER A 16 4.45 6.31 8.05
C SER A 16 3.96 5.15 7.19
N GLY A 17 4.28 5.14 5.91
CA GLY A 17 3.92 4.04 5.01
C GLY A 17 4.64 2.75 5.36
N ILE A 18 5.93 2.84 5.63
CA ILE A 18 6.73 1.70 6.09
C ILE A 18 6.14 1.11 7.39
N ALA A 19 5.82 1.97 8.36
CA ALA A 19 5.26 1.54 9.63
C ALA A 19 3.89 0.88 9.44
N ALA A 20 3.03 1.45 8.60
CA ALA A 20 1.71 0.88 8.32
C ALA A 20 1.82 -0.48 7.64
N ALA A 21 2.72 -0.61 6.66
CA ALA A 21 2.93 -1.88 5.96
C ALA A 21 3.43 -2.97 6.91
N ALA A 22 4.38 -2.63 7.77
CA ALA A 22 4.93 -3.57 8.74
C ALA A 22 3.85 -4.03 9.73
N LEU A 23 3.04 -3.10 10.23
CA LEU A 23 1.97 -3.43 11.16
C LEU A 23 0.91 -4.32 10.52
N LEU A 24 0.44 -3.97 9.32
CA LEU A 24 -0.57 -4.76 8.62
C LEU A 24 -0.08 -6.16 8.35
N GLN A 25 1.19 -6.31 7.98
CA GLN A 25 1.76 -7.63 7.76
C GLN A 25 1.75 -8.46 9.05
N LYS A 26 2.12 -7.86 10.17
CA LYS A 26 2.05 -8.56 11.48
C LYS A 26 0.64 -8.99 11.83
N LEU A 27 -0.36 -8.23 11.38
CA LEU A 27 -1.77 -8.54 11.62
C LEU A 27 -2.33 -9.54 10.61
N GLY A 28 -1.49 -10.11 9.76
CA GLY A 28 -1.87 -11.17 8.84
C GLY A 28 -2.35 -10.72 7.47
N ALA A 29 -2.30 -9.43 7.16
CA ALA A 29 -2.70 -8.94 5.85
C ALA A 29 -1.69 -9.34 4.77
N VAL A 30 -2.16 -9.46 3.54
CA VAL A 30 -1.33 -9.61 2.34
C VAL A 30 -1.05 -8.20 1.84
N VAL A 31 0.17 -7.71 2.07
CA VAL A 31 0.50 -6.30 1.90
C VAL A 31 1.26 -6.05 0.61
N THR A 32 0.84 -5.03 -0.13
CA THR A 32 1.59 -4.41 -1.21
C THR A 32 1.93 -2.98 -0.79
N LEU A 33 3.18 -2.61 -0.90
CA LEU A 33 3.69 -1.28 -0.56
C LEU A 33 4.10 -0.57 -1.85
N GLN A 34 3.49 0.60 -2.11
CA GLN A 34 3.62 1.29 -3.39
C GLN A 34 4.31 2.64 -3.22
N ASP A 35 5.07 3.06 -4.22
CA ASP A 35 5.60 4.41 -4.33
C ASP A 35 5.82 4.74 -5.81
N MET A 36 5.76 6.04 -6.13
CA MET A 36 6.05 6.52 -7.48
C MET A 36 7.52 6.40 -7.85
N LYS A 37 8.41 6.37 -6.85
CA LYS A 37 9.85 6.19 -7.09
C LYS A 37 10.14 4.85 -7.74
N GLU A 38 11.16 4.83 -8.58
CA GLU A 38 11.64 3.58 -9.15
C GLU A 38 12.31 2.73 -8.07
N ARG A 39 12.42 1.42 -8.35
CA ARG A 39 12.93 0.47 -7.37
C ARG A 39 14.33 0.83 -6.85
N ASP A 40 15.18 1.41 -7.67
CA ASP A 40 16.53 1.78 -7.27
C ASP A 40 16.59 2.99 -6.33
N ALA A 41 15.46 3.67 -6.14
CA ALA A 41 15.36 4.85 -5.28
C ALA A 41 14.50 4.62 -4.03
N VAL A 42 14.00 3.39 -3.80
CA VAL A 42 13.19 3.13 -2.61
C VAL A 42 14.07 3.01 -1.38
N PRO A 43 13.54 3.31 -0.18
CA PRO A 43 14.33 3.21 1.04
C PRO A 43 14.68 1.76 1.39
N ALA A 44 15.79 1.58 2.09
CA ALA A 44 16.24 0.26 2.52
C ALA A 44 15.19 -0.48 3.33
N ALA A 45 14.39 0.24 4.14
CA ALA A 45 13.33 -0.37 4.94
C ALA A 45 12.28 -1.05 4.07
N ALA A 46 11.98 -0.51 2.88
CA ALA A 46 11.04 -1.16 1.96
C ALA A 46 11.61 -2.49 1.45
N LEU A 47 12.89 -2.52 1.13
CA LEU A 47 13.55 -3.76 0.67
C LEU A 47 13.60 -4.80 1.79
N GLU A 48 13.76 -4.38 3.04
CA GLU A 48 13.69 -5.31 4.17
C GLU A 48 12.29 -5.91 4.32
N LEU A 49 11.24 -5.11 4.17
CA LEU A 49 9.88 -5.62 4.20
C LEU A 49 9.60 -6.59 3.06
N GLU A 50 10.18 -6.34 1.89
CA GLU A 50 10.04 -7.27 0.76
C GLU A 50 10.60 -8.64 1.10
N LYS A 51 11.72 -8.70 1.79
CA LYS A 51 12.29 -9.97 2.25
C LYS A 51 11.38 -10.71 3.22
N GLU A 52 10.51 -9.98 3.92
CA GLU A 52 9.56 -10.53 4.87
C GLU A 52 8.20 -10.85 4.25
N GLY A 53 8.07 -10.70 2.93
CA GLY A 53 6.86 -11.08 2.21
C GLY A 53 5.97 -9.95 1.73
N VAL A 54 6.33 -8.69 1.98
CA VAL A 54 5.60 -7.55 1.44
C VAL A 54 5.96 -7.37 -0.03
N ALA A 55 4.96 -7.26 -0.90
CA ALA A 55 5.21 -6.97 -2.31
C ALA A 55 5.48 -5.48 -2.50
N LEU A 56 6.44 -5.13 -3.34
CA LEU A 56 6.71 -3.74 -3.69
C LEU A 56 6.14 -3.44 -5.08
N TYR A 57 5.50 -2.27 -5.19
CA TYR A 57 4.92 -1.77 -6.43
C TYR A 57 5.51 -0.38 -6.68
N THR A 58 6.37 -0.25 -7.67
CA THR A 58 7.21 0.93 -7.83
C THR A 58 7.04 1.58 -9.20
N GLY A 59 7.24 2.88 -9.24
CA GLY A 59 7.40 3.62 -10.50
C GLY A 59 6.13 4.17 -11.12
N LYS A 60 4.96 3.89 -10.54
CA LYS A 60 3.69 4.39 -11.09
C LYS A 60 2.57 4.29 -10.06
N ASN A 61 1.44 4.93 -10.35
CA ASN A 61 0.21 4.74 -9.58
C ASN A 61 -0.32 3.31 -9.75
N PRO A 62 -0.90 2.72 -8.70
CA PRO A 62 -1.30 1.31 -8.71
C PRO A 62 -2.70 1.10 -9.30
N ASP A 63 -2.97 1.67 -10.48
CA ASP A 63 -4.30 1.68 -11.08
C ASP A 63 -4.81 0.26 -11.36
N ASP A 64 -3.91 -0.65 -11.72
CA ASP A 64 -4.26 -2.01 -12.13
C ASP A 64 -4.57 -2.94 -10.97
N ILE A 65 -4.20 -2.56 -9.73
CA ILE A 65 -4.43 -3.42 -8.57
C ILE A 65 -5.32 -2.80 -7.50
N ALA A 66 -5.60 -1.50 -7.60
CA ALA A 66 -6.29 -0.77 -6.51
C ALA A 66 -7.68 -1.32 -6.21
N CYS A 67 -8.47 -1.62 -7.24
CA CYS A 67 -9.85 -2.09 -7.06
C CYS A 67 -9.93 -3.53 -6.54
N GLU A 68 -8.82 -4.27 -6.55
CA GLU A 68 -8.76 -5.64 -6.05
C GLU A 68 -8.40 -5.73 -4.57
N GLN A 69 -8.17 -4.59 -3.93
CA GLN A 69 -7.78 -4.56 -2.53
C GLN A 69 -9.00 -4.58 -1.61
N ASP A 70 -8.79 -5.01 -0.37
CA ASP A 70 -9.77 -4.87 0.71
C ASP A 70 -9.57 -3.52 1.41
N LEU A 71 -8.34 -3.04 1.47
CA LEU A 71 -7.97 -1.83 2.20
C LEU A 71 -6.87 -1.10 1.44
N ILE A 72 -6.99 0.23 1.37
CA ILE A 72 -5.92 1.11 0.89
C ILE A 72 -5.61 2.12 1.98
N VAL A 73 -4.33 2.23 2.33
CA VAL A 73 -3.83 3.22 3.30
C VAL A 73 -2.95 4.21 2.56
N LEU A 74 -3.28 5.49 2.65
CA LEU A 74 -2.53 6.56 1.98
C LEU A 74 -1.64 7.27 2.99
N SER A 75 -0.38 7.43 2.64
CA SER A 75 0.54 8.25 3.45
C SER A 75 0.12 9.72 3.41
N PRO A 76 0.40 10.48 4.48
CA PRO A 76 0.16 11.93 4.47
C PRO A 76 0.84 12.57 3.25
N GLY A 77 0.12 13.49 2.61
CA GLY A 77 0.61 14.18 1.43
C GLY A 77 0.17 13.57 0.11
N ILE A 78 -0.36 12.34 0.13
CA ILE A 78 -0.97 11.77 -1.08
C ILE A 78 -2.43 12.21 -1.12
N PRO A 79 -2.88 12.88 -2.20
CA PRO A 79 -4.28 13.33 -2.29
C PRO A 79 -5.26 12.16 -2.25
N CYS A 80 -6.35 12.32 -1.52
CA CYS A 80 -7.37 11.28 -1.38
C CYS A 80 -8.30 11.20 -2.60
N ASP A 81 -8.16 12.11 -3.55
CA ASP A 81 -9.04 12.22 -4.73
C ASP A 81 -8.36 11.84 -6.04
N LEU A 82 -7.24 11.11 -5.97
CA LEU A 82 -6.62 10.60 -7.19
C LEU A 82 -7.56 9.60 -7.88
N PRO A 83 -7.54 9.52 -9.21
CA PRO A 83 -8.49 8.67 -9.95
C PRO A 83 -8.53 7.21 -9.50
N PHE A 84 -7.36 6.61 -9.21
CA PHE A 84 -7.36 5.21 -8.79
C PHE A 84 -8.00 5.03 -7.40
N ILE A 85 -7.93 6.04 -6.55
CA ILE A 85 -8.53 6.01 -5.21
C ILE A 85 -10.04 6.12 -5.33
N GLU A 86 -10.52 7.04 -6.15
CA GLU A 86 -11.97 7.18 -6.40
C GLU A 86 -12.56 5.92 -7.02
N ALA A 87 -11.85 5.31 -7.96
CA ALA A 87 -12.27 4.06 -8.57
C ALA A 87 -12.33 2.93 -7.54
N ALA A 88 -11.34 2.85 -6.66
CA ALA A 88 -11.30 1.82 -5.61
C ALA A 88 -12.46 1.99 -4.64
N GLU A 89 -12.75 3.22 -4.20
CA GLU A 89 -13.87 3.49 -3.31
C GLU A 89 -15.20 3.11 -3.97
N ALA A 90 -15.36 3.43 -5.25
CA ALA A 90 -16.57 3.05 -6.00
C ALA A 90 -16.71 1.53 -6.10
N ALA A 91 -15.60 0.80 -6.07
CA ALA A 91 -15.58 -0.66 -6.10
C ALA A 91 -15.76 -1.29 -4.70
N GLY A 92 -15.92 -0.49 -3.67
CA GLY A 92 -16.16 -0.97 -2.31
C GLY A 92 -14.90 -1.14 -1.46
N VAL A 93 -13.75 -0.65 -1.91
CA VAL A 93 -12.51 -0.74 -1.14
C VAL A 93 -12.54 0.30 -0.02
N GLU A 94 -12.17 -0.11 1.18
CA GLU A 94 -11.99 0.82 2.30
C GLU A 94 -10.71 1.64 2.08
N VAL A 95 -10.81 2.96 2.16
CA VAL A 95 -9.65 3.85 1.98
C VAL A 95 -9.45 4.68 3.24
N ILE A 96 -8.23 4.65 3.77
CA ILE A 96 -7.80 5.44 4.92
C ILE A 96 -6.82 6.49 4.41
N CYS A 97 -7.18 7.77 4.53
CA CYS A 97 -6.29 8.86 4.16
C CYS A 97 -5.89 9.74 5.33
#